data_9bc5a022e676a4b8b5022d26503ed93e
#
_entry.id   9bc5a022e676a4b8b5022d26503ed93e
#
_cell.length_a   1.000
_cell.length_b   1.000
_cell.length_c   1.000
_cell.angle_alpha   90.00
_cell.angle_beta   90.00
_cell.angle_gamma   90.00
#
_symmetry.space_group_name_H-M   'P 1'
#
loop_
_entity.id
_entity.type
_entity.pdbx_description
1 polymer ?
#
loop_
_entity_poly.entity_id
_entity_poly.type
_entity_poly.pdbx_seq_one_letter_code
_entity_poly.pdbx_strand_id
1 'polypeptide(L)'
;MNKFLKGFIAAAVAIFAWSTLEVTGSFIFAEGAGPVSVLSVRFLIATLLFGGVMLWKKQTTGENLFIVEKEDRKTFLLNGVILAAHLLVYWFAWELLDPNLPVIYAIFYMYPFVLCLISIYYYGERFSTNRKIALGLGTLGCMFAIELIPSFSTEALNTKGILLDVAACLTWVGYVLVGQTIMKKYKPLTIVFYDFLQVFVYVSLFQSPTTTFSEVTLSGLLAIAYISVVASFIAYLCYWYAIKQIGASNVGIAELGTPIFGVTLGYFFLTMTPSLWQILGLVMISSGLVLVYKEKQVVYDQ
;
A
#
# COMPACT_ATOMS: atom_id res chain seq x y z
N MET A 1 -2.13 -26.11 -1.79
CA MET A 1 -1.60 -24.83 -2.28
C MET A 1 -0.39 -24.48 -1.40
N ASN A 2 0.79 -24.34 -1.98
CA ASN A 2 2.01 -24.05 -1.21
C ASN A 2 2.00 -22.63 -0.60
N LYS A 3 2.88 -22.39 0.39
CA LYS A 3 2.93 -21.10 1.12
C LYS A 3 3.21 -19.91 0.18
N PHE A 4 4.09 -20.13 -0.81
CA PHE A 4 4.47 -19.10 -1.76
C PHE A 4 3.27 -18.64 -2.61
N LEU A 5 2.51 -19.58 -3.17
CA LEU A 5 1.31 -19.26 -3.96
C LEU A 5 0.26 -18.53 -3.13
N LYS A 6 0.04 -18.95 -1.87
CA LYS A 6 -0.88 -18.24 -0.95
C LYS A 6 -0.44 -16.79 -0.72
N GLY A 7 0.85 -16.58 -0.48
CA GLY A 7 1.41 -15.24 -0.29
C GLY A 7 1.30 -14.38 -1.54
N PHE A 8 1.57 -14.95 -2.73
CA PHE A 8 1.48 -14.23 -4.00
C PHE A 8 0.04 -13.84 -4.34
N ILE A 9 -0.93 -14.74 -4.12
CA ILE A 9 -2.37 -14.42 -4.28
C ILE A 9 -2.78 -13.31 -3.31
N ALA A 10 -2.36 -13.38 -2.05
CA ALA A 10 -2.67 -12.35 -1.08
C ALA A 10 -2.07 -10.99 -1.47
N ALA A 11 -0.83 -10.96 -1.98
CA ALA A 11 -0.22 -9.75 -2.53
C ALA A 11 -1.06 -9.20 -3.71
N ALA A 12 -1.46 -10.05 -4.65
CA ALA A 12 -2.29 -9.65 -5.79
C ALA A 12 -3.65 -9.05 -5.34
N VAL A 13 -4.29 -9.63 -4.32
CA VAL A 13 -5.53 -9.09 -3.74
C VAL A 13 -5.29 -7.72 -3.10
N ALA A 14 -4.21 -7.55 -2.34
CA ALA A 14 -3.85 -6.26 -1.74
C ALA A 14 -3.60 -5.19 -2.80
N ILE A 15 -2.83 -5.52 -3.84
CA ILE A 15 -2.50 -4.65 -4.97
C ILE A 15 -3.78 -4.23 -5.72
N PHE A 16 -4.64 -5.19 -6.05
CA PHE A 16 -5.94 -4.90 -6.69
C PHE A 16 -6.77 -3.94 -5.83
N ALA A 17 -6.87 -4.21 -4.52
CA ALA A 17 -7.63 -3.38 -3.60
C ALA A 17 -7.07 -1.95 -3.52
N TRP A 18 -5.74 -1.78 -3.52
CA TRP A 18 -5.13 -0.45 -3.55
C TRP A 18 -5.27 0.25 -4.90
N SER A 19 -5.25 -0.48 -6.03
CA SER A 19 -5.49 0.12 -7.34
C SER A 19 -6.89 0.75 -7.45
N THR A 20 -7.89 0.25 -6.70
CA THR A 20 -9.20 0.90 -6.63
C THR A 20 -9.17 2.22 -5.86
N LEU A 21 -8.20 2.43 -4.96
CA LEU A 21 -8.01 3.67 -4.24
C LEU A 21 -7.67 4.83 -5.18
N GLU A 22 -6.91 4.55 -6.23
CA GLU A 22 -6.49 5.55 -7.22
C GLU A 22 -7.69 6.20 -7.90
N VAL A 23 -8.66 5.39 -8.33
CA VAL A 23 -9.90 5.87 -8.95
C VAL A 23 -10.81 6.56 -7.93
N THR A 24 -10.92 5.98 -6.73
CA THR A 24 -11.85 6.48 -5.70
C THR A 24 -11.31 7.74 -5.01
N GLY A 25 -10.00 7.90 -4.88
CA GLY A 25 -9.37 9.02 -4.18
C GLY A 25 -9.64 10.36 -4.85
N SER A 26 -9.42 10.48 -6.16
CA SER A 26 -9.73 11.69 -6.92
C SER A 26 -11.22 12.03 -6.86
N PHE A 27 -12.10 11.03 -6.89
CA PHE A 27 -13.54 11.23 -6.69
C PHE A 27 -13.83 11.81 -5.29
N ILE A 28 -13.22 11.29 -4.23
CA ILE A 28 -13.41 11.75 -2.86
C ILE A 28 -12.97 13.22 -2.71
N PHE A 29 -11.85 13.61 -3.32
CA PHE A 29 -11.41 15.01 -3.33
C PHE A 29 -12.37 15.92 -4.09
N ALA A 30 -12.90 15.45 -5.23
CA ALA A 30 -13.92 16.20 -5.98
C ALA A 30 -15.23 16.41 -5.19
N GLU A 31 -15.56 15.53 -4.24
CA GLU A 31 -16.69 15.64 -3.31
C GLU A 31 -16.39 16.52 -2.08
N GLY A 32 -15.24 17.20 -2.06
CA GLY A 32 -14.87 18.21 -1.06
C GLY A 32 -14.13 17.68 0.18
N ALA A 33 -13.76 16.40 0.20
CA ALA A 33 -13.04 15.82 1.33
C ALA A 33 -11.53 16.06 1.21
N GLY A 34 -10.94 16.81 2.16
CA GLY A 34 -9.49 16.95 2.25
C GLY A 34 -8.80 15.71 2.85
N PRO A 35 -7.44 15.62 2.76
CA PRO A 35 -6.66 14.47 3.23
C PRO A 35 -6.97 14.05 4.66
N VAL A 36 -7.03 15.00 5.59
CA VAL A 36 -7.28 14.72 7.02
C VAL A 36 -8.69 14.19 7.24
N SER A 37 -9.69 14.76 6.52
CA SER A 37 -11.08 14.30 6.56
C SER A 37 -11.20 12.85 6.14
N VAL A 38 -10.59 12.50 5.00
CA VAL A 38 -10.60 11.12 4.48
C VAL A 38 -9.97 10.17 5.48
N LEU A 39 -8.78 10.49 5.98
CA LEU A 39 -8.05 9.62 6.89
C LEU A 39 -8.77 9.43 8.23
N SER A 40 -9.40 10.47 8.79
CA SER A 40 -10.09 10.37 10.08
C SER A 40 -11.25 9.37 10.03
N VAL A 41 -12.13 9.45 9.03
CA VAL A 41 -13.27 8.52 8.87
C VAL A 41 -12.82 7.15 8.39
N ARG A 42 -11.89 7.10 7.43
CA ARG A 42 -11.35 5.86 6.88
C ARG A 42 -10.77 4.97 7.98
N PHE A 43 -9.93 5.52 8.84
CA PHE A 43 -9.27 4.75 9.89
C PHE A 43 -10.13 4.51 11.11
N LEU A 44 -11.16 5.34 11.37
CA LEU A 44 -12.21 5.00 12.31
C LEU A 44 -12.93 3.71 11.89
N ILE A 45 -13.47 3.67 10.67
CA ILE A 45 -14.20 2.52 10.16
C ILE A 45 -13.31 1.27 10.13
N ALA A 46 -12.09 1.38 9.62
CA ALA A 46 -11.18 0.25 9.54
C ALA A 46 -10.78 -0.28 10.93
N THR A 47 -10.53 0.61 11.91
CA THR A 47 -10.24 0.21 13.30
C THR A 47 -11.41 -0.54 13.93
N LEU A 48 -12.65 -0.07 13.72
CA LEU A 48 -13.85 -0.74 14.22
C LEU A 48 -14.02 -2.14 13.59
N LEU A 49 -13.75 -2.29 12.29
CA LEU A 49 -13.79 -3.58 11.60
C LEU A 49 -12.74 -4.55 12.16
N PHE A 50 -11.49 -4.12 12.31
CA PHE A 50 -10.44 -4.96 12.88
C PHE A 50 -10.74 -5.33 14.33
N GLY A 51 -11.16 -4.36 15.15
CA GLY A 51 -11.56 -4.58 16.53
C GLY A 51 -12.72 -5.57 16.65
N GLY A 52 -13.73 -5.43 15.79
CA GLY A 52 -14.88 -6.35 15.73
C GLY A 52 -14.45 -7.78 15.41
N VAL A 53 -13.58 -7.98 14.42
CA VAL A 53 -13.04 -9.30 14.08
C VAL A 53 -12.21 -9.88 15.22
N MET A 54 -11.40 -9.06 15.90
CA MET A 54 -10.61 -9.50 17.05
C MET A 54 -11.48 -9.90 18.23
N LEU A 55 -12.55 -9.14 18.52
CA LEU A 55 -13.54 -9.48 19.55
C LEU A 55 -14.28 -10.77 19.22
N TRP A 56 -14.73 -10.92 17.98
CA TRP A 56 -15.38 -12.15 17.52
C TRP A 56 -14.46 -13.36 17.68
N LYS A 57 -13.19 -13.28 17.29
CA LYS A 57 -12.21 -14.36 17.50
C LYS A 57 -12.01 -14.67 18.98
N LYS A 58 -11.89 -13.65 19.82
CA LYS A 58 -11.77 -13.84 21.27
C LYS A 58 -12.94 -14.62 21.84
N GLN A 59 -14.17 -14.32 21.40
CA GLN A 59 -15.38 -15.00 21.87
C GLN A 59 -15.53 -16.43 21.33
N THR A 60 -15.17 -16.65 20.06
CA THR A 60 -15.42 -17.95 19.38
C THR A 60 -14.28 -18.93 19.55
N THR A 61 -13.03 -18.47 19.56
CA THR A 61 -11.84 -19.34 19.62
C THR A 61 -11.04 -19.19 20.91
N GLY A 62 -11.40 -18.27 21.80
CA GLY A 62 -10.63 -17.94 23.00
C GLY A 62 -9.33 -17.18 22.72
N GLU A 63 -9.00 -16.91 21.45
CA GLU A 63 -7.75 -16.27 21.06
C GLU A 63 -7.80 -14.76 21.31
N ASN A 64 -7.06 -14.27 22.32
CA ASN A 64 -7.00 -12.85 22.63
C ASN A 64 -5.88 -12.14 21.86
N LEU A 65 -6.23 -11.53 20.73
CA LEU A 65 -5.31 -10.80 19.84
C LEU A 65 -5.00 -9.38 20.32
N PHE A 66 -5.66 -8.87 21.37
CA PHE A 66 -5.39 -7.54 21.93
C PHE A 66 -4.17 -7.48 22.84
N ILE A 67 -3.55 -8.62 23.15
CA ILE A 67 -2.41 -8.63 24.06
C ILE A 67 -1.13 -8.27 23.31
N VAL A 68 -0.47 -7.17 23.74
CA VAL A 68 0.86 -6.76 23.33
C VAL A 68 1.74 -6.69 24.56
N GLU A 69 2.87 -7.42 24.53
CA GLU A 69 3.84 -7.45 25.62
C GLU A 69 4.46 -6.07 25.87
N LYS A 70 4.83 -5.79 27.11
CA LYS A 70 5.31 -4.44 27.51
C LYS A 70 6.55 -4.03 26.72
N GLU A 71 7.45 -4.97 26.46
CA GLU A 71 8.70 -4.78 25.74
C GLU A 71 8.48 -4.34 24.29
N ASP A 72 7.40 -4.84 23.66
CA ASP A 72 7.10 -4.60 22.26
C ASP A 72 6.26 -3.32 22.02
N ARG A 73 5.67 -2.75 23.08
CA ARG A 73 4.75 -1.59 22.95
C ARG A 73 5.41 -0.38 22.28
N LYS A 74 6.71 -0.14 22.55
CA LYS A 74 7.46 0.95 21.91
C LYS A 74 7.58 0.73 20.39
N THR A 75 7.78 -0.51 19.97
CA THR A 75 7.91 -0.86 18.55
C THR A 75 6.55 -0.74 17.84
N PHE A 76 5.45 -1.15 18.51
CA PHE A 76 4.09 -0.91 18.00
C PHE A 76 3.78 0.59 17.91
N LEU A 77 4.14 1.38 18.91
CA LEU A 77 3.97 2.83 18.88
C LEU A 77 4.73 3.45 17.71
N LEU A 78 6.00 3.07 17.54
CA LEU A 78 6.83 3.55 16.43
C LEU A 78 6.22 3.17 15.08
N ASN A 79 5.74 1.93 14.91
CA ASN A 79 5.14 1.47 13.67
C ASN A 79 3.91 2.29 13.29
N GLY A 80 3.00 2.52 14.23
CA GLY A 80 1.79 3.31 14.01
C GLY A 80 2.08 4.80 13.77
N VAL A 81 3.09 5.38 14.43
CA VAL A 81 3.55 6.76 14.15
C VAL A 81 4.10 6.87 12.72
N ILE A 82 4.92 5.90 12.30
CA ILE A 82 5.47 5.89 10.93
C ILE A 82 4.33 5.74 9.91
N LEU A 83 3.36 4.86 10.14
CA LEU A 83 2.21 4.72 9.25
C LEU A 83 1.37 6.00 9.19
N ALA A 84 1.10 6.64 10.32
CA ALA A 84 0.36 7.91 10.35
C ALA A 84 1.09 9.01 9.59
N ALA A 85 2.40 9.13 9.78
CA ALA A 85 3.24 10.07 9.04
C ALA A 85 3.21 9.76 7.54
N HIS A 86 3.38 8.47 7.16
CA HIS A 86 3.29 8.03 5.77
C HIS A 86 1.97 8.46 5.12
N LEU A 87 0.85 8.13 5.76
CA LEU A 87 -0.46 8.42 5.20
C LEU A 87 -0.73 9.92 5.06
N LEU A 88 -0.33 10.72 6.05
CA LEU A 88 -0.48 12.18 5.96
C LEU A 88 0.36 12.75 4.81
N VAL A 89 1.66 12.42 4.74
CA VAL A 89 2.51 12.98 3.67
C VAL A 89 2.11 12.49 2.29
N TYR A 90 1.67 11.23 2.15
CA TYR A 90 1.21 10.66 0.89
C TYR A 90 -0.08 11.34 0.38
N TRP A 91 -1.08 11.51 1.25
CA TRP A 91 -2.34 12.13 0.87
C TRP A 91 -2.21 13.63 0.59
N PHE A 92 -1.35 14.35 1.33
CA PHE A 92 -1.02 15.75 1.00
C PHE A 92 -0.18 15.85 -0.28
N ALA A 93 0.73 14.91 -0.55
CA ALA A 93 1.44 14.84 -1.83
C ALA A 93 0.45 14.67 -2.98
N TRP A 94 -0.53 13.78 -2.80
CA TRP A 94 -1.58 13.53 -3.79
C TRP A 94 -2.38 14.80 -4.07
N GLU A 95 -2.91 15.46 -3.04
CA GLU A 95 -3.65 16.73 -3.20
C GLU A 95 -2.85 17.81 -3.94
N LEU A 96 -1.55 17.93 -3.63
CA LEU A 96 -0.67 18.93 -4.26
C LEU A 96 -0.22 18.59 -5.68
N LEU A 97 -0.22 17.34 -6.05
CA LEU A 97 0.23 16.84 -7.36
C LEU A 97 -0.94 16.46 -8.28
N ASP A 98 -2.18 16.39 -7.78
CA ASP A 98 -3.35 16.18 -8.63
C ASP A 98 -3.52 17.39 -9.59
N PRO A 99 -3.69 17.17 -10.91
CA PRO A 99 -3.96 15.93 -11.63
C PRO A 99 -2.73 15.15 -12.12
N ASN A 100 -1.51 15.51 -11.72
CA ASN A 100 -0.27 14.85 -12.19
C ASN A 100 -0.02 13.50 -11.48
N LEU A 101 -1.02 12.64 -11.41
CA LEU A 101 -0.96 11.32 -10.78
C LEU A 101 0.23 10.45 -11.23
N PRO A 102 0.65 10.45 -12.53
CA PRO A 102 1.82 9.69 -12.96
C PRO A 102 3.09 10.02 -12.19
N VAL A 103 3.28 11.27 -11.76
CA VAL A 103 4.47 11.69 -11.00
C VAL A 103 4.45 11.08 -9.59
N ILE A 104 3.29 11.09 -8.93
CA ILE A 104 3.12 10.46 -7.61
C ILE A 104 3.50 8.99 -7.67
N TYR A 105 2.92 8.27 -8.62
CA TYR A 105 3.19 6.84 -8.75
C TYR A 105 4.65 6.56 -9.11
N ALA A 106 5.27 7.38 -9.95
CA ALA A 106 6.67 7.20 -10.31
C ALA A 106 7.60 7.31 -9.11
N ILE A 107 7.37 8.29 -8.24
CA ILE A 107 8.17 8.50 -7.03
C ILE A 107 7.87 7.42 -6.00
N PHE A 108 6.59 7.19 -5.72
CA PHE A 108 6.18 6.22 -4.70
C PHE A 108 6.63 4.80 -5.06
N TYR A 109 6.46 4.35 -6.30
CA TYR A 109 6.90 3.01 -6.75
C TYR A 109 8.42 2.82 -6.83
N MET A 110 9.22 3.80 -6.43
CA MET A 110 10.64 3.58 -6.12
C MET A 110 10.85 2.86 -4.78
N TYR A 111 9.84 2.81 -3.88
CA TYR A 111 9.99 2.18 -2.56
C TYR A 111 10.40 0.70 -2.61
N PRO A 112 9.94 -0.16 -3.56
CA PRO A 112 10.41 -1.54 -3.63
C PRO A 112 11.90 -1.64 -3.88
N PHE A 113 12.45 -0.72 -4.70
CA PHE A 113 13.88 -0.64 -4.95
C PHE A 113 14.64 -0.27 -3.66
N VAL A 114 14.19 0.75 -2.94
CA VAL A 114 14.79 1.17 -1.66
C VAL A 114 14.68 0.04 -0.63
N LEU A 115 13.52 -0.62 -0.52
CA LEU A 115 13.31 -1.75 0.36
C LEU A 115 14.26 -2.92 0.05
N CYS A 116 14.43 -3.26 -1.23
CA CYS A 116 15.35 -4.30 -1.67
C CYS A 116 16.80 -3.96 -1.35
N LEU A 117 17.22 -2.71 -1.56
CA LEU A 117 18.58 -2.26 -1.20
C LEU A 117 18.82 -2.42 0.32
N ILE A 118 17.89 -1.97 1.15
CA ILE A 118 18.00 -2.10 2.60
C ILE A 118 18.02 -3.58 3.00
N SER A 119 17.19 -4.42 2.40
CA SER A 119 17.18 -5.86 2.65
C SER A 119 18.51 -6.53 2.32
N ILE A 120 19.18 -6.12 1.27
CA ILE A 120 20.53 -6.62 0.92
C ILE A 120 21.56 -6.17 1.96
N TYR A 121 21.60 -4.87 2.27
CA TYR A 121 22.67 -4.30 3.11
C TYR A 121 22.51 -4.61 4.61
N TYR A 122 21.28 -4.54 5.15
CA TYR A 122 21.03 -4.71 6.59
C TYR A 122 20.63 -6.13 6.99
N TYR A 123 19.89 -6.84 6.11
CA TYR A 123 19.43 -8.20 6.44
C TYR A 123 20.24 -9.29 5.73
N GLY A 124 21.22 -8.91 4.90
CA GLY A 124 22.08 -9.85 4.18
C GLY A 124 21.32 -10.71 3.17
N GLU A 125 20.15 -10.24 2.69
CA GLU A 125 19.40 -10.97 1.67
C GLU A 125 20.21 -11.11 0.38
N ARG A 126 20.33 -12.33 -0.13
CA ARG A 126 20.97 -12.58 -1.42
C ARG A 126 19.93 -12.49 -2.53
N PHE A 127 20.09 -11.51 -3.39
CA PHE A 127 19.27 -11.37 -4.60
C PHE A 127 19.88 -12.17 -5.73
N SER A 128 19.11 -13.12 -6.25
CA SER A 128 19.48 -13.82 -7.48
C SER A 128 19.45 -12.86 -8.67
N THR A 129 20.05 -13.30 -9.78
CA THR A 129 20.01 -12.56 -11.03
C THR A 129 18.58 -12.32 -11.50
N ASN A 130 17.69 -13.32 -11.34
CA ASN A 130 16.28 -13.22 -11.73
C ASN A 130 15.55 -12.13 -10.94
N ARG A 131 15.78 -12.01 -9.62
CA ARG A 131 15.20 -10.94 -8.81
C ARG A 131 15.69 -9.55 -9.18
N LYS A 132 16.99 -9.42 -9.51
CA LYS A 132 17.55 -8.15 -9.98
C LYS A 132 16.93 -7.73 -11.30
N ILE A 133 16.80 -8.67 -12.24
CA ILE A 133 16.13 -8.44 -13.53
C ILE A 133 14.65 -8.10 -13.31
N ALA A 134 13.95 -8.83 -12.44
CA ALA A 134 12.54 -8.57 -12.15
C ALA A 134 12.31 -7.19 -11.54
N LEU A 135 13.19 -6.76 -10.63
CA LEU A 135 13.14 -5.42 -10.05
C LEU A 135 13.35 -4.34 -11.12
N GLY A 136 14.36 -4.49 -11.99
CA GLY A 136 14.61 -3.59 -13.11
C GLY A 136 13.47 -3.53 -14.11
N LEU A 137 12.95 -4.68 -14.54
CA LEU A 137 11.80 -4.77 -15.46
C LEU A 137 10.53 -4.19 -14.82
N GLY A 138 10.29 -4.46 -13.54
CA GLY A 138 9.14 -3.92 -12.81
C GLY A 138 9.19 -2.40 -12.71
N THR A 139 10.32 -1.85 -12.28
CA THR A 139 10.51 -0.39 -12.14
C THR A 139 10.39 0.34 -13.47
N LEU A 140 11.12 -0.12 -14.51
CA LEU A 140 11.00 0.47 -15.84
C LEU A 140 9.62 0.29 -16.44
N GLY A 141 9.03 -0.89 -16.25
CA GLY A 141 7.67 -1.17 -16.69
C GLY A 141 6.63 -0.28 -16.03
N CYS A 142 6.77 0.03 -14.73
CA CYS A 142 5.92 1.02 -14.07
C CYS A 142 6.03 2.39 -14.73
N MET A 143 7.25 2.88 -15.01
CA MET A 143 7.46 4.18 -15.65
C MET A 143 6.78 4.28 -17.03
N PHE A 144 6.76 3.19 -17.80
CA PHE A 144 6.03 3.11 -19.05
C PHE A 144 4.51 3.00 -18.85
N ALA A 145 4.06 2.17 -17.89
CA ALA A 145 2.64 1.91 -17.65
C ALA A 145 1.89 3.15 -17.11
N ILE A 146 2.57 4.02 -16.37
CA ILE A 146 2.03 5.30 -15.92
C ILE A 146 2.32 6.45 -16.90
N GLU A 147 2.88 6.16 -18.07
CA GLU A 147 3.24 7.14 -19.12
C GLU A 147 4.21 8.25 -18.67
N LEU A 148 4.97 8.02 -17.61
CA LEU A 148 6.06 8.93 -17.26
C LEU A 148 7.08 9.03 -18.41
N ILE A 149 7.33 7.94 -19.10
CA ILE A 149 8.06 7.88 -20.36
C ILE A 149 7.01 7.49 -21.42
N PRO A 150 6.75 8.31 -22.45
CA PRO A 150 7.50 9.45 -22.98
C PRO A 150 6.95 10.83 -22.57
N SER A 151 5.94 10.93 -21.74
CA SER A 151 5.15 12.17 -21.56
C SER A 151 5.61 13.02 -20.38
N PHE A 152 6.82 12.78 -19.84
CA PHE A 152 7.34 13.54 -18.71
C PHE A 152 7.45 15.03 -19.03
N SER A 153 6.69 15.85 -18.33
CA SER A 153 6.80 17.31 -18.37
C SER A 153 7.13 17.83 -16.96
N THR A 154 8.12 18.71 -16.88
CA THR A 154 8.46 19.42 -15.63
C THR A 154 7.64 20.69 -15.44
N GLU A 155 6.86 21.08 -16.45
CA GLU A 155 6.02 22.28 -16.38
C GLU A 155 4.92 22.05 -15.33
N ALA A 156 4.83 22.97 -14.36
CA ALA A 156 3.86 22.98 -13.28
C ALA A 156 3.99 21.90 -12.19
N LEU A 157 5.15 21.25 -12.02
CA LEU A 157 5.35 20.33 -10.90
C LEU A 157 5.44 21.06 -9.56
N ASN A 158 4.60 20.67 -8.61
CA ASN A 158 4.65 21.21 -7.27
C ASN A 158 5.81 20.59 -6.47
N THR A 159 6.90 21.36 -6.26
CA THR A 159 8.08 20.89 -5.53
C THR A 159 7.76 20.38 -4.12
N LYS A 160 6.79 21.00 -3.41
CA LYS A 160 6.38 20.55 -2.08
C LYS A 160 5.71 19.16 -2.18
N GLY A 161 4.85 18.97 -3.18
CA GLY A 161 4.22 17.67 -3.44
C GLY A 161 5.24 16.57 -3.71
N ILE A 162 6.26 16.86 -4.53
CA ILE A 162 7.36 15.91 -4.80
C ILE A 162 8.12 15.55 -3.51
N LEU A 163 8.48 16.54 -2.68
CA LEU A 163 9.20 16.28 -1.42
C LEU A 163 8.36 15.46 -0.45
N LEU A 164 7.05 15.72 -0.36
CA LEU A 164 6.13 14.93 0.46
C LEU A 164 6.02 13.49 -0.06
N ASP A 165 6.01 13.28 -1.37
CA ASP A 165 5.90 11.94 -1.94
C ASP A 165 7.20 11.12 -1.77
N VAL A 166 8.37 11.77 -1.86
CA VAL A 166 9.64 11.15 -1.46
C VAL A 166 9.61 10.75 0.02
N ALA A 167 9.10 11.62 0.88
CA ALA A 167 8.92 11.30 2.30
C ALA A 167 7.93 10.14 2.51
N ALA A 168 6.85 10.07 1.70
CA ALA A 168 5.91 8.95 1.69
C ALA A 168 6.59 7.64 1.31
N CYS A 169 7.40 7.63 0.26
CA CYS A 169 8.19 6.47 -0.15
C CYS A 169 9.09 5.97 1.01
N LEU A 170 9.85 6.86 1.65
CA LEU A 170 10.77 6.49 2.72
C LEU A 170 10.04 6.05 4.00
N THR A 171 8.94 6.71 4.36
CA THR A 171 8.14 6.32 5.54
C THR A 171 7.43 5.00 5.32
N TRP A 172 6.96 4.69 4.10
CA TRP A 172 6.43 3.37 3.78
C TRP A 172 7.47 2.27 3.97
N VAL A 173 8.70 2.47 3.47
CA VAL A 173 9.80 1.53 3.69
C VAL A 173 10.05 1.34 5.18
N GLY A 174 10.12 2.43 5.95
CA GLY A 174 10.27 2.38 7.42
C GLY A 174 9.16 1.58 8.11
N TYR A 175 7.90 1.81 7.72
CA TYR A 175 6.75 1.07 8.22
C TYR A 175 6.86 -0.44 7.97
N VAL A 176 7.23 -0.83 6.75
CA VAL A 176 7.40 -2.23 6.38
C VAL A 176 8.52 -2.89 7.18
N LEU A 177 9.66 -2.22 7.33
CA LEU A 177 10.83 -2.75 8.05
C LEU A 177 10.55 -2.92 9.55
N VAL A 178 9.93 -1.92 10.19
CA VAL A 178 9.56 -2.01 11.62
C VAL A 178 8.48 -3.08 11.81
N GLY A 179 7.44 -3.08 10.96
CA GLY A 179 6.37 -4.07 11.02
C GLY A 179 6.84 -5.51 10.85
N GLN A 180 7.86 -5.77 10.01
CA GLN A 180 8.47 -7.09 9.90
C GLN A 180 9.05 -7.61 11.22
N THR A 181 9.61 -6.73 12.04
CA THR A 181 10.15 -7.13 13.35
C THR A 181 9.03 -7.58 14.29
N ILE A 182 7.92 -6.85 14.29
CA ILE A 182 6.73 -7.16 15.10
C ILE A 182 6.07 -8.46 14.61
N MET A 183 6.03 -8.69 13.29
CA MET A 183 5.36 -9.84 12.70
C MET A 183 6.02 -11.19 13.02
N LYS A 184 7.25 -11.20 13.49
CA LYS A 184 7.89 -12.42 13.99
C LYS A 184 7.14 -13.01 15.18
N LYS A 185 6.46 -12.18 15.97
CA LYS A 185 5.81 -12.54 17.23
C LYS A 185 4.29 -12.41 17.17
N TYR A 186 3.77 -11.44 16.43
CA TYR A 186 2.35 -11.11 16.41
C TYR A 186 1.67 -11.48 15.08
N LYS A 187 0.35 -11.65 15.12
CA LYS A 187 -0.44 -11.90 13.91
C LYS A 187 -0.70 -10.60 13.15
N PRO A 188 -0.83 -10.65 11.81
CA PRO A 188 -1.16 -9.48 10.99
C PRO A 188 -2.34 -8.66 11.54
N LEU A 189 -3.39 -9.34 12.01
CA LEU A 189 -4.59 -8.72 12.54
C LEU A 189 -4.29 -7.81 13.76
N THR A 190 -3.41 -8.25 14.66
CA THR A 190 -2.96 -7.45 15.82
C THR A 190 -2.17 -6.22 15.38
N ILE A 191 -1.25 -6.38 14.44
CA ILE A 191 -0.39 -5.29 13.94
C ILE A 191 -1.25 -4.21 13.33
N VAL A 192 -2.08 -4.56 12.35
CA VAL A 192 -2.90 -3.60 11.60
C VAL A 192 -3.92 -2.91 12.51
N PHE A 193 -4.52 -3.64 13.46
CA PHE A 193 -5.44 -3.01 14.41
C PHE A 193 -4.80 -1.88 15.20
N TYR A 194 -3.62 -2.12 15.79
CA TYR A 194 -2.93 -1.10 16.59
C TYR A 194 -2.38 0.04 15.73
N ASP A 195 -1.90 -0.26 14.53
CA ASP A 195 -1.46 0.76 13.59
C ASP A 195 -2.62 1.69 13.20
N PHE A 196 -3.78 1.12 12.85
CA PHE A 196 -4.95 1.89 12.44
C PHE A 196 -5.59 2.67 13.59
N LEU A 197 -5.64 2.09 14.78
CA LEU A 197 -6.07 2.80 15.99
C LEU A 197 -5.21 4.05 16.24
N GLN A 198 -3.89 3.91 16.07
CA GLN A 198 -2.97 5.03 16.23
C GLN A 198 -3.15 6.08 15.13
N VAL A 199 -3.26 5.65 13.86
CA VAL A 199 -3.55 6.58 12.74
C VAL A 199 -4.82 7.34 13.02
N PHE A 200 -5.90 6.64 13.39
CA PHE A 200 -7.18 7.28 13.75
C PHE A 200 -7.01 8.32 14.86
N VAL A 201 -6.33 7.95 15.96
CA VAL A 201 -6.11 8.87 17.09
C VAL A 201 -5.31 10.09 16.66
N TYR A 202 -4.18 9.90 15.96
CA TYR A 202 -3.32 11.02 15.57
C TYR A 202 -3.99 11.96 14.56
N VAL A 203 -4.67 11.41 13.56
CA VAL A 203 -5.37 12.22 12.54
C VAL A 203 -6.55 12.97 13.16
N SER A 204 -7.27 12.34 14.12
CA SER A 204 -8.40 12.97 14.81
C SER A 204 -8.01 14.14 15.72
N LEU A 205 -6.72 14.30 16.05
CA LEU A 205 -6.21 15.50 16.73
C LEU A 205 -6.23 16.74 15.82
N PHE A 206 -6.19 16.55 14.51
CA PHE A 206 -6.24 17.66 13.54
C PHE A 206 -7.67 17.90 13.04
N GLN A 207 -8.43 16.85 12.83
CA GLN A 207 -9.83 16.95 12.40
C GLN A 207 -10.65 15.78 12.91
N SER A 208 -11.73 16.09 13.62
CA SER A 208 -12.66 15.08 14.13
C SER A 208 -13.45 14.41 12.99
N PRO A 209 -13.74 13.10 13.07
CA PRO A 209 -14.66 12.45 12.13
C PRO A 209 -16.04 13.12 12.05
N THR A 210 -16.53 13.71 13.14
CA THR A 210 -17.82 14.40 13.16
C THR A 210 -17.83 15.62 12.23
N THR A 211 -16.72 16.35 12.15
CA THR A 211 -16.56 17.47 11.19
C THR A 211 -16.64 16.95 9.75
N THR A 212 -15.94 15.84 9.46
CA THR A 212 -16.00 15.22 8.14
C THR A 212 -17.42 14.78 7.75
N PHE A 213 -18.20 14.22 8.69
CA PHE A 213 -19.60 13.83 8.41
C PHE A 213 -20.51 15.03 8.08
N SER A 214 -20.18 16.26 8.53
CA SER A 214 -20.95 17.46 8.23
C SER A 214 -20.50 18.18 6.95
N GLU A 215 -19.26 17.98 6.52
CA GLU A 215 -18.66 18.72 5.40
C GLU A 215 -18.67 17.92 4.08
N VAL A 216 -18.64 16.58 4.17
CA VAL A 216 -18.54 15.72 3.00
C VAL A 216 -19.91 15.22 2.56
N THR A 217 -20.15 15.17 1.25
CA THR A 217 -21.41 14.65 0.70
C THR A 217 -21.63 13.17 1.03
N LEU A 218 -22.88 12.71 0.92
CA LEU A 218 -23.19 11.28 1.14
C LEU A 218 -22.42 10.38 0.18
N SER A 219 -22.27 10.78 -1.09
CA SER A 219 -21.48 10.03 -2.09
C SER A 219 -20.00 9.96 -1.70
N GLY A 220 -19.43 11.04 -1.23
CA GLY A 220 -18.06 11.08 -0.70
C GLY A 220 -17.90 10.18 0.54
N LEU A 221 -18.85 10.21 1.47
CA LEU A 221 -18.83 9.33 2.66
C LEU A 221 -18.94 7.84 2.29
N LEU A 222 -19.78 7.49 1.31
CA LEU A 222 -19.86 6.12 0.80
C LEU A 222 -18.56 5.67 0.13
N ALA A 223 -17.92 6.57 -0.60
CA ALA A 223 -16.61 6.30 -1.20
C ALA A 223 -15.52 6.10 -0.11
N ILE A 224 -15.52 6.93 0.95
CA ILE A 224 -14.63 6.74 2.09
C ILE A 224 -14.91 5.41 2.80
N ALA A 225 -16.17 5.04 3.00
CA ALA A 225 -16.54 3.74 3.57
C ALA A 225 -16.04 2.58 2.70
N TYR A 226 -16.17 2.68 1.37
CA TYR A 226 -15.64 1.70 0.43
C TYR A 226 -14.12 1.52 0.59
N ILE A 227 -13.34 2.59 0.56
CA ILE A 227 -11.88 2.49 0.72
C ILE A 227 -11.46 2.04 2.12
N SER A 228 -12.29 2.27 3.14
CA SER A 228 -12.05 1.77 4.50
C SER A 228 -12.13 0.24 4.55
N VAL A 229 -13.08 -0.35 3.82
CA VAL A 229 -13.22 -1.81 3.74
C VAL A 229 -12.21 -2.41 2.79
N VAL A 230 -12.13 -1.89 1.56
CA VAL A 230 -11.37 -2.51 0.48
C VAL A 230 -9.88 -2.18 0.60
N ALA A 231 -9.53 -0.89 0.58
CA ALA A 231 -8.15 -0.44 0.55
C ALA A 231 -7.48 -0.37 1.94
N SER A 232 -8.26 -0.47 3.04
CA SER A 232 -7.69 -0.56 4.38
C SER A 232 -7.86 -1.95 4.97
N PHE A 233 -9.09 -2.41 5.24
CA PHE A 233 -9.28 -3.67 5.95
C PHE A 233 -8.76 -4.87 5.14
N ILE A 234 -9.22 -5.05 3.90
CA ILE A 234 -8.84 -6.20 3.06
C ILE A 234 -7.38 -6.08 2.61
N ALA A 235 -6.98 -4.92 2.06
CA ALA A 235 -5.65 -4.74 1.48
C ALA A 235 -4.53 -4.94 2.51
N TYR A 236 -4.58 -4.25 3.65
CA TYR A 236 -3.52 -4.37 4.67
C TYR A 236 -3.47 -5.75 5.31
N LEU A 237 -4.62 -6.41 5.52
CA LEU A 237 -4.63 -7.78 6.03
C LEU A 237 -3.97 -8.74 5.05
N CYS A 238 -4.30 -8.64 3.76
CA CYS A 238 -3.70 -9.44 2.70
C CYS A 238 -2.21 -9.11 2.51
N TYR A 239 -1.83 -7.85 2.57
CA TYR A 239 -0.46 -7.36 2.47
C TYR A 239 0.43 -7.97 3.57
N TRP A 240 0.06 -7.81 4.83
CA TRP A 240 0.83 -8.36 5.95
C TRP A 240 0.82 -9.90 5.96
N TYR A 241 -0.28 -10.52 5.52
CA TYR A 241 -0.30 -11.96 5.32
C TYR A 241 0.68 -12.39 4.21
N ALA A 242 0.73 -11.67 3.09
CA ALA A 242 1.67 -11.91 2.01
C ALA A 242 3.13 -11.78 2.49
N ILE A 243 3.46 -10.69 3.19
CA ILE A 243 4.80 -10.50 3.76
C ILE A 243 5.18 -11.67 4.68
N LYS A 244 4.26 -12.16 5.50
CA LYS A 244 4.48 -13.32 6.37
C LYS A 244 4.79 -14.60 5.60
N GLN A 245 4.20 -14.76 4.41
CA GLN A 245 4.37 -15.98 3.59
C GLN A 245 5.62 -15.93 2.70
N ILE A 246 5.88 -14.78 2.06
CA ILE A 246 6.90 -14.67 1.00
C ILE A 246 7.98 -13.61 1.27
N GLY A 247 7.89 -12.87 2.39
CA GLY A 247 8.84 -11.81 2.77
C GLY A 247 8.57 -10.48 2.06
N ALA A 248 9.01 -9.36 2.69
CA ALA A 248 8.70 -8.01 2.23
C ALA A 248 9.32 -7.69 0.86
N SER A 249 10.55 -8.11 0.60
CA SER A 249 11.20 -7.86 -0.70
C SER A 249 10.42 -8.46 -1.87
N ASN A 250 9.87 -9.70 -1.71
CA ASN A 250 9.06 -10.33 -2.74
C ASN A 250 7.69 -9.66 -2.90
N VAL A 251 7.08 -9.21 -1.79
CA VAL A 251 5.83 -8.43 -1.83
C VAL A 251 6.09 -7.09 -2.50
N GLY A 252 7.15 -6.37 -2.14
CA GLY A 252 7.53 -5.12 -2.80
C GLY A 252 7.72 -5.26 -4.31
N ILE A 253 8.40 -6.33 -4.77
CA ILE A 253 8.49 -6.59 -6.22
C ILE A 253 7.10 -6.89 -6.81
N ALA A 254 6.22 -7.61 -6.09
CA ALA A 254 4.87 -7.88 -6.55
C ALA A 254 4.04 -6.58 -6.69
N GLU A 255 4.25 -5.60 -5.82
CA GLU A 255 3.54 -4.32 -5.85
C GLU A 255 3.88 -3.45 -7.07
N LEU A 256 5.01 -3.70 -7.74
CA LEU A 256 5.28 -3.14 -9.07
C LEU A 256 4.22 -3.59 -10.11
N GLY A 257 3.39 -4.58 -9.78
CA GLY A 257 2.22 -4.99 -10.57
C GLY A 257 0.98 -4.10 -10.43
N THR A 258 0.99 -3.09 -9.55
CA THR A 258 -0.17 -2.19 -9.35
C THR A 258 -0.66 -1.54 -10.65
N PRO A 259 0.20 -1.03 -11.56
CA PRO A 259 -0.26 -0.46 -12.82
C PRO A 259 -1.04 -1.44 -13.71
N ILE A 260 -0.82 -2.76 -13.56
CA ILE A 260 -1.60 -3.76 -14.32
C ILE A 260 -3.09 -3.62 -14.00
N PHE A 261 -3.41 -3.52 -12.71
CA PHE A 261 -4.80 -3.34 -12.27
C PHE A 261 -5.30 -1.92 -12.56
N GLY A 262 -4.48 -0.88 -12.35
CA GLY A 262 -4.85 0.51 -12.62
C GLY A 262 -5.24 0.72 -14.10
N VAL A 263 -4.40 0.29 -15.04
CA VAL A 263 -4.69 0.38 -16.49
C VAL A 263 -5.91 -0.48 -16.86
N THR A 264 -6.03 -1.68 -16.28
CA THR A 264 -7.17 -2.56 -16.53
C THR A 264 -8.48 -1.94 -16.05
N LEU A 265 -8.50 -1.38 -14.82
CA LEU A 265 -9.67 -0.68 -14.28
C LEU A 265 -10.02 0.58 -15.10
N GLY A 266 -9.00 1.34 -15.52
CA GLY A 266 -9.17 2.50 -16.42
C GLY A 266 -9.83 2.12 -17.74
N TYR A 267 -9.43 0.99 -18.34
CA TYR A 267 -10.04 0.49 -19.57
C TYR A 267 -11.52 0.11 -19.38
N PHE A 268 -11.84 -0.69 -18.35
CA PHE A 268 -13.20 -1.20 -18.15
C PHE A 268 -14.18 -0.17 -17.59
N PHE A 269 -13.73 0.70 -16.69
CA PHE A 269 -14.63 1.62 -15.96
C PHE A 269 -14.58 3.06 -16.47
N LEU A 270 -13.46 3.48 -17.06
CA LEU A 270 -13.28 4.84 -17.57
C LEU A 270 -13.22 4.90 -19.10
N THR A 271 -13.41 3.76 -19.78
CA THR A 271 -13.36 3.64 -21.26
C THR A 271 -12.04 4.16 -21.87
N MET A 272 -10.96 4.15 -21.11
CA MET A 272 -9.63 4.60 -21.55
C MET A 272 -8.98 3.50 -22.38
N THR A 273 -8.54 3.82 -23.60
CA THR A 273 -7.77 2.88 -24.43
C THR A 273 -6.30 2.91 -24.04
N PRO A 274 -5.70 1.80 -23.59
CA PRO A 274 -4.30 1.77 -23.24
C PRO A 274 -3.40 2.16 -24.43
N SER A 275 -2.41 3.02 -24.20
CA SER A 275 -1.41 3.36 -25.19
C SER A 275 -0.43 2.20 -25.41
N LEU A 276 0.34 2.27 -26.52
CA LEU A 276 1.41 1.30 -26.77
C LEU A 276 2.47 1.28 -25.66
N TRP A 277 2.74 2.43 -25.04
CA TRP A 277 3.69 2.55 -23.92
C TRP A 277 3.16 1.86 -22.67
N GLN A 278 1.89 2.05 -22.35
CA GLN A 278 1.24 1.33 -21.25
C GLN A 278 1.29 -0.19 -21.48
N ILE A 279 0.95 -0.66 -22.67
CA ILE A 279 1.02 -2.09 -23.01
C ILE A 279 2.45 -2.63 -22.85
N LEU A 280 3.47 -1.90 -23.35
CA LEU A 280 4.87 -2.27 -23.18
C LEU A 280 5.24 -2.37 -21.70
N GLY A 281 4.85 -1.38 -20.89
CA GLY A 281 5.05 -1.37 -19.44
C GLY A 281 4.42 -2.59 -18.76
N LEU A 282 3.17 -2.91 -19.10
CA LEU A 282 2.47 -4.08 -18.54
C LEU A 282 3.17 -5.40 -18.90
N VAL A 283 3.69 -5.53 -20.13
CA VAL A 283 4.46 -6.71 -20.55
C VAL A 283 5.76 -6.83 -19.75
N MET A 284 6.49 -5.73 -19.54
CA MET A 284 7.72 -5.72 -18.74
C MET A 284 7.45 -6.12 -17.29
N ILE A 285 6.44 -5.51 -16.65
CA ILE A 285 6.02 -5.84 -15.27
C ILE A 285 5.66 -7.32 -15.17
N SER A 286 4.78 -7.80 -16.05
CA SER A 286 4.32 -9.19 -16.06
C SER A 286 5.49 -10.18 -16.21
N SER A 287 6.46 -9.86 -17.08
CA SER A 287 7.67 -10.65 -17.27
C SER A 287 8.52 -10.72 -15.99
N GLY A 288 8.69 -9.59 -15.30
CA GLY A 288 9.38 -9.53 -14.02
C GLY A 288 8.70 -10.39 -12.94
N LEU A 289 7.38 -10.29 -12.81
CA LEU A 289 6.60 -11.09 -11.84
C LEU A 289 6.71 -12.60 -12.12
N VAL A 290 6.67 -13.01 -13.39
CA VAL A 290 6.86 -14.42 -13.79
C VAL A 290 8.25 -14.92 -13.42
N LEU A 291 9.30 -14.12 -13.58
CA LEU A 291 10.67 -14.51 -13.18
C LEU A 291 10.77 -14.78 -11.68
N VAL A 292 10.22 -13.91 -10.84
CA VAL A 292 10.20 -14.09 -9.36
C VAL A 292 9.39 -15.32 -8.98
N TYR A 293 8.24 -15.53 -9.61
CA TYR A 293 7.36 -16.65 -9.32
C TYR A 293 8.04 -18.00 -9.64
N LYS A 294 8.65 -18.14 -10.83
CA LYS A 294 9.33 -19.36 -11.25
C LYS A 294 10.53 -19.72 -10.37
N GLU A 295 11.34 -18.72 -9.98
CA GLU A 295 12.50 -18.95 -9.13
C GLU A 295 12.12 -19.58 -7.79
N LYS A 296 11.05 -19.13 -7.18
CA LYS A 296 10.61 -19.64 -5.87
C LYS A 296 9.97 -21.01 -5.94
N GLN A 297 9.32 -21.38 -7.03
CA GLN A 297 8.84 -22.76 -7.20
C GLN A 297 10.00 -23.75 -7.16
N VAL A 298 11.10 -23.48 -7.85
CA VAL A 298 12.29 -24.36 -7.87
C VAL A 298 12.91 -24.53 -6.48
N VAL A 299 12.87 -23.50 -5.62
CA VAL A 299 13.44 -23.56 -4.25
C VAL A 299 12.52 -24.30 -3.26
N TYR A 300 11.21 -24.35 -3.50
CA TYR A 300 10.25 -25.02 -2.62
C TYR A 300 9.97 -26.48 -3.04
N ASP A 301 10.33 -26.86 -4.27
CA ASP A 301 10.20 -28.24 -4.78
C ASP A 301 11.48 -29.07 -4.56
N GLN A 302 12.55 -28.49 -3.98
CA GLN A 302 13.75 -29.14 -3.46
C GLN A 302 13.73 -29.25 -1.93
#